data_a3c3359abe89a7703d9f58b195912827
#
_entry.id   a3c3359abe89a7703d9f58b195912827
#
_cell.length_a   1.000
_cell.length_b   1.000
_cell.length_c   1.000
_cell.angle_alpha   90.00
_cell.angle_beta   90.00
_cell.angle_gamma   90.00
#
_symmetry.space_group_name_H-M   'P 1'
#
loop_
_entity.id
_entity.type
_entity.pdbx_description
1 polymer ?
#
loop_
_entity_poly.entity_id
_entity_poly.type
_entity_poly.pdbx_seq_one_letter_code
_entity_poly.pdbx_strand_id
1 'polypeptide(L)'
;MNYVFIPMNKEYANEIAYNWKYNGIYSFYDIIADEDDLKEFLNEDNWEGHYFAVLNDECELVAYYSYCFEGGIMWIGFGLKPELTGRGIGTEFVVAGIDFGIKKFEYKQDYIMLAVASFNKRAIKVYENIGFQFVEKYMQKTNGGEFEFIKMKKLI
;
A
#
# COMPACT_ATOMS: atom_id res chain seq x y z
N MET A 1 14.52 1.07 12.08
CA MET A 1 14.01 2.36 11.58
C MET A 1 12.64 2.62 12.15
N ASN A 2 12.40 3.82 12.67
CA ASN A 2 11.08 4.19 13.15
C ASN A 2 10.31 4.90 12.05
N TYR A 3 9.04 4.54 11.90
CA TYR A 3 8.17 5.15 10.90
C TYR A 3 7.13 6.02 11.60
N VAL A 4 6.96 7.23 11.10
CA VAL A 4 5.94 8.16 11.59
C VAL A 4 4.86 8.29 10.54
N PHE A 5 3.63 8.00 10.92
CA PHE A 5 2.47 8.08 10.04
C PHE A 5 1.74 9.39 10.29
N ILE A 6 1.61 10.21 9.28
CA ILE A 6 0.90 11.49 9.36
C ILE A 6 -0.19 11.53 8.30
N PRO A 7 -1.25 12.33 8.50
CA PRO A 7 -2.27 12.47 7.48
C PRO A 7 -1.67 12.91 6.15
N MET A 8 -2.19 12.35 5.05
CA MET A 8 -1.76 12.75 3.71
C MET A 8 -2.03 14.22 3.49
N ASN A 9 -1.15 14.89 2.76
CA ASN A 9 -1.33 16.27 2.34
C ASN A 9 -1.03 16.42 0.85
N LYS A 10 -1.37 17.57 0.32
CA LYS A 10 -1.26 17.84 -1.12
C LYS A 10 0.18 17.78 -1.62
N GLU A 11 1.13 18.29 -0.84
CA GLU A 11 2.55 18.29 -1.21
C GLU A 11 3.08 16.86 -1.35
N TYR A 12 2.83 16.03 -0.36
CA TYR A 12 3.27 14.62 -0.38
C TYR A 12 2.55 13.81 -1.45
N ALA A 13 1.25 14.03 -1.61
CA ALA A 13 0.49 13.32 -2.64
C ALA A 13 1.02 13.63 -4.04
N ASN A 14 1.35 14.88 -4.32
CA ASN A 14 1.91 15.26 -5.62
C ASN A 14 3.30 14.65 -5.84
N GLU A 15 4.14 14.64 -4.82
CA GLU A 15 5.46 14.01 -4.92
C GLU A 15 5.33 12.52 -5.24
N ILE A 16 4.48 11.81 -4.51
CA ILE A 16 4.25 10.37 -4.72
C ILE A 16 3.70 10.12 -6.12
N ALA A 17 2.66 10.84 -6.51
CA ALA A 17 1.96 10.60 -7.77
C ALA A 17 2.83 10.85 -8.99
N TYR A 18 3.63 11.92 -8.98
CA TYR A 18 4.33 12.36 -10.17
C TYR A 18 5.82 12.03 -10.19
N ASN A 19 6.44 11.84 -9.03
CA ASN A 19 7.88 11.65 -8.95
C ASN A 19 8.31 10.22 -8.62
N TRP A 20 7.42 9.40 -8.08
CA TRP A 20 7.76 8.02 -7.74
C TRP A 20 7.55 7.12 -8.95
N LYS A 21 8.66 6.76 -9.61
CA LYS A 21 8.68 5.91 -10.80
C LYS A 21 9.43 4.62 -10.50
N TYR A 22 8.79 3.52 -10.76
CA TYR A 22 9.37 2.19 -10.53
C TYR A 22 9.98 1.64 -11.82
N ASN A 23 11.01 0.82 -11.68
CA ASN A 23 11.75 0.27 -12.81
C ASN A 23 11.12 -1.00 -13.36
N GLY A 24 11.26 -1.21 -14.69
CA GLY A 24 10.86 -2.44 -15.35
C GLY A 24 9.37 -2.76 -15.18
N ILE A 25 9.06 -4.01 -14.87
CA ILE A 25 7.67 -4.45 -14.68
C ILE A 25 6.97 -3.73 -13.53
N TYR A 26 7.73 -3.21 -12.57
CA TYR A 26 7.17 -2.52 -11.42
C TYR A 26 6.62 -1.12 -11.76
N SER A 27 6.88 -0.61 -12.96
CA SER A 27 6.25 0.64 -13.42
C SER A 27 4.72 0.51 -13.46
N PHE A 28 4.20 -0.72 -13.45
CA PHE A 28 2.78 -1.00 -13.26
C PHE A 28 2.19 -0.30 -12.03
N TYR A 29 3.00 -0.10 -10.99
CA TYR A 29 2.57 0.53 -9.74
C TYR A 29 2.75 2.05 -9.72
N ASP A 30 3.25 2.65 -10.79
CA ASP A 30 3.28 4.10 -10.90
C ASP A 30 1.85 4.62 -10.84
N ILE A 31 1.59 5.60 -9.99
CA ILE A 31 0.22 6.12 -9.84
C ILE A 31 -0.29 6.71 -11.14
N ILE A 32 0.59 7.32 -11.92
CA ILE A 32 0.23 7.90 -13.21
C ILE A 32 -0.01 6.84 -14.30
N ALA A 33 0.30 5.56 -14.03
CA ALA A 33 0.07 4.49 -15.01
C ALA A 33 -1.42 4.23 -15.27
N ASP A 34 -2.28 4.63 -14.35
CA ASP A 34 -3.73 4.52 -14.47
C ASP A 34 -4.36 5.87 -14.16
N GLU A 35 -5.13 6.41 -15.09
CA GLU A 35 -5.74 7.74 -14.95
C GLU A 35 -6.76 7.80 -13.82
N ASP A 36 -7.53 6.74 -13.64
CA ASP A 36 -8.53 6.67 -12.57
C ASP A 36 -7.87 6.58 -11.20
N ASP A 37 -6.80 5.80 -11.09
CA ASP A 37 -6.01 5.70 -9.86
C ASP A 37 -5.40 7.05 -9.50
N LEU A 38 -4.90 7.78 -10.50
CA LEU A 38 -4.33 9.10 -10.30
C LEU A 38 -5.37 10.07 -9.75
N LYS A 39 -6.56 10.10 -10.35
CA LYS A 39 -7.65 10.97 -9.90
C LYS A 39 -8.08 10.63 -8.47
N GLU A 40 -8.22 9.35 -8.18
CA GLU A 40 -8.59 8.88 -6.84
C GLU A 40 -7.54 9.27 -5.81
N PHE A 41 -6.27 9.05 -6.12
CA PHE A 41 -5.16 9.35 -5.20
C PHE A 41 -5.03 10.84 -4.91
N LEU A 42 -5.24 11.69 -5.91
CA LEU A 42 -5.12 13.15 -5.76
C LEU A 42 -6.39 13.82 -5.22
N ASN A 43 -7.48 13.10 -5.07
CA ASN A 43 -8.72 13.64 -4.53
C ASN A 43 -8.64 13.73 -3.00
N GLU A 44 -8.52 14.97 -2.49
CA GLU A 44 -8.37 15.24 -1.07
C GLU A 44 -9.52 14.69 -0.21
N ASP A 45 -10.72 14.56 -0.79
CA ASP A 45 -11.86 14.02 -0.08
C ASP A 45 -11.66 12.55 0.33
N ASN A 46 -10.76 11.85 -0.34
CA ASN A 46 -10.44 10.45 -0.03
C ASN A 46 -9.42 10.29 1.09
N TRP A 47 -8.72 11.36 1.48
CA TRP A 47 -7.57 11.26 2.38
C TRP A 47 -7.93 11.18 3.86
N GLU A 48 -8.97 11.90 4.27
CA GLU A 48 -9.28 12.05 5.69
C GLU A 48 -9.52 10.71 6.38
N GLY A 49 -8.64 10.38 7.32
CA GLY A 49 -8.72 9.16 8.11
C GLY A 49 -8.35 7.88 7.37
N HIS A 50 -7.98 7.96 6.09
CA HIS A 50 -7.70 6.77 5.28
C HIS A 50 -6.32 6.76 4.62
N TYR A 51 -5.76 7.90 4.27
CA TYR A 51 -4.47 8.00 3.58
C TYR A 51 -3.45 8.67 4.47
N PHE A 52 -2.27 8.07 4.56
CA PHE A 52 -1.19 8.55 5.42
C PHE A 52 0.12 8.62 4.66
N ALA A 53 0.86 9.68 4.89
CA ALA A 53 2.25 9.77 4.47
C ALA A 53 3.11 9.16 5.58
N VAL A 54 4.17 8.47 5.20
CA VAL A 54 5.06 7.81 6.15
C VAL A 54 6.44 8.45 6.08
N LEU A 55 6.91 8.93 7.21
CA LEU A 55 8.21 9.58 7.34
C LEU A 55 9.17 8.70 8.14
N ASN A 56 10.46 8.82 7.84
CA ASN A 56 11.51 8.14 8.62
C ASN A 56 11.96 9.01 9.80
N ASP A 57 13.01 8.57 10.49
CA ASP A 57 13.57 9.29 11.66
C ASP A 57 14.10 10.69 11.31
N GLU A 58 14.43 10.94 10.04
CA GLU A 58 14.95 12.23 9.57
C GLU A 58 13.86 13.12 8.97
N CYS A 59 12.59 12.76 9.19
CA CYS A 59 11.42 13.48 8.65
C CYS A 59 11.36 13.46 7.12
N GLU A 60 11.94 12.45 6.48
CA GLU A 60 11.89 12.29 5.04
C GLU A 60 10.71 11.40 4.65
N LEU A 61 10.01 11.77 3.56
CA LEU A 61 8.92 10.97 3.03
C LEU A 61 9.49 9.69 2.41
N VAL A 62 9.10 8.54 2.94
CA VAL A 62 9.62 7.23 2.50
C VAL A 62 8.54 6.30 1.96
N ALA A 63 7.28 6.55 2.27
CA ALA A 63 6.20 5.67 1.87
C ALA A 63 4.84 6.34 2.03
N TYR A 64 3.80 5.65 1.57
CA TYR A 64 2.43 5.99 1.92
C TYR A 64 1.67 4.74 2.30
N TYR A 65 0.56 4.93 3.01
CA TYR A 65 -0.32 3.84 3.42
C TYR A 65 -1.77 4.27 3.26
N SER A 66 -2.61 3.34 2.84
CA SER A 66 -4.05 3.57 2.77
C SER A 66 -4.80 2.43 3.45
N TYR A 67 -5.95 2.76 4.02
CA TYR A 67 -6.80 1.80 4.71
C TYR A 67 -8.23 1.95 4.18
N CYS A 68 -8.82 0.82 3.79
CA CYS A 68 -10.16 0.76 3.27
C CYS A 68 -10.92 -0.33 4.02
N PHE A 69 -12.22 -0.14 4.22
CA PHE A 69 -13.03 -1.11 4.97
C PHE A 69 -14.16 -1.63 4.09
N GLU A 70 -14.23 -2.94 3.96
CA GLU A 70 -15.30 -3.63 3.25
C GLU A 70 -15.96 -4.63 4.20
N GLY A 71 -17.25 -4.41 4.51
CA GLY A 71 -17.95 -5.25 5.47
C GLY A 71 -17.30 -5.27 6.85
N GLY A 72 -16.66 -4.17 7.23
CA GLY A 72 -15.93 -4.07 8.49
C GLY A 72 -14.51 -4.63 8.47
N ILE A 73 -14.10 -5.26 7.39
CA ILE A 73 -12.74 -5.83 7.26
C ILE A 73 -11.80 -4.79 6.66
N MET A 74 -10.66 -4.62 7.31
CA MET A 74 -9.63 -3.68 6.88
C MET A 74 -8.81 -4.24 5.73
N TRP A 75 -8.77 -3.48 4.64
CA TRP A 75 -7.90 -3.72 3.50
C TRP A 75 -6.79 -2.69 3.51
N ILE A 76 -5.56 -3.14 3.37
CA ILE A 76 -4.41 -2.25 3.37
C ILE A 76 -3.85 -2.08 1.96
N GLY A 77 -3.43 -0.85 1.65
CA GLY A 77 -2.69 -0.52 0.45
C GLY A 77 -1.52 0.34 0.83
N PHE A 78 -0.43 0.26 0.10
CA PHE A 78 0.76 1.01 0.44
C PHE A 78 1.74 1.07 -0.73
N GLY A 79 2.68 2.00 -0.65
CA GLY A 79 3.78 2.11 -1.60
C GLY A 79 5.02 2.61 -0.91
N LEU A 80 6.14 1.98 -1.21
CA LEU A 80 7.45 2.38 -0.69
C LEU A 80 8.15 3.22 -1.77
N LYS A 81 8.86 4.26 -1.35
CA LYS A 81 9.63 5.09 -2.28
C LYS A 81 10.53 4.20 -3.14
N PRO A 82 10.59 4.44 -4.47
CA PRO A 82 11.31 3.53 -5.38
C PRO A 82 12.74 3.22 -4.99
N GLU A 83 13.49 4.20 -4.50
CA GLU A 83 14.90 4.02 -4.09
C GLU A 83 15.06 3.08 -2.90
N LEU A 84 13.97 2.85 -2.16
CA LEU A 84 13.99 2.02 -0.94
C LEU A 84 13.52 0.60 -1.20
N THR A 85 12.99 0.33 -2.40
CA THR A 85 12.54 -1.03 -2.75
C THR A 85 13.74 -1.96 -2.93
N GLY A 86 13.54 -3.24 -2.59
CA GLY A 86 14.59 -4.24 -2.76
C GLY A 86 15.72 -4.18 -1.75
N ARG A 87 15.58 -3.42 -0.66
CA ARG A 87 16.63 -3.27 0.36
C ARG A 87 16.35 -4.05 1.64
N GLY A 88 15.38 -4.95 1.62
CA GLY A 88 15.07 -5.79 2.78
C GLY A 88 14.26 -5.11 3.89
N ILE A 89 13.76 -3.90 3.66
CA ILE A 89 12.99 -3.17 4.67
C ILE A 89 11.48 -3.37 4.54
N GLY A 90 11.05 -4.10 3.51
CA GLY A 90 9.62 -4.29 3.23
C GLY A 90 8.86 -4.93 4.39
N THR A 91 9.43 -5.96 5.00
CA THR A 91 8.79 -6.66 6.12
C THR A 91 8.52 -5.71 7.29
N GLU A 92 9.54 -4.98 7.71
CA GLU A 92 9.45 -4.03 8.82
C GLU A 92 8.41 -2.94 8.53
N PHE A 93 8.44 -2.39 7.31
CA PHE A 93 7.52 -1.36 6.89
C PHE A 93 6.06 -1.85 6.88
N VAL A 94 5.81 -3.04 6.32
CA VAL A 94 4.44 -3.58 6.25
C VAL A 94 3.90 -3.83 7.66
N VAL A 95 4.70 -4.42 8.54
CA VAL A 95 4.30 -4.67 9.93
C VAL A 95 3.98 -3.36 10.64
N ALA A 96 4.82 -2.34 10.47
CA ALA A 96 4.58 -1.03 11.07
C ALA A 96 3.24 -0.43 10.65
N GLY A 97 2.90 -0.54 9.36
CA GLY A 97 1.63 -0.04 8.85
C GLY A 97 0.41 -0.81 9.36
N ILE A 98 0.54 -2.13 9.51
CA ILE A 98 -0.51 -2.96 10.09
C ILE A 98 -0.76 -2.56 11.54
N ASP A 99 0.30 -2.43 12.33
CA ASP A 99 0.19 -2.04 13.74
C ASP A 99 -0.42 -0.65 13.89
N PHE A 100 0.01 0.29 13.05
CA PHE A 100 -0.57 1.63 13.05
C PHE A 100 -2.07 1.59 12.76
N GLY A 101 -2.49 0.86 11.73
CA GLY A 101 -3.90 0.76 11.35
C GLY A 101 -4.77 0.14 12.44
N ILE A 102 -4.28 -0.94 13.04
CA ILE A 102 -5.02 -1.61 14.13
C ILE A 102 -5.27 -0.64 15.28
N LYS A 103 -4.26 0.13 15.68
CA LYS A 103 -4.40 1.11 16.77
C LYS A 103 -5.26 2.30 16.37
N LYS A 104 -5.00 2.86 15.19
CA LYS A 104 -5.69 4.07 14.70
C LYS A 104 -7.19 3.88 14.61
N PHE A 105 -7.62 2.72 14.10
CA PHE A 105 -9.03 2.43 13.86
C PHE A 105 -9.65 1.59 14.98
N GLU A 106 -8.91 1.30 16.04
CA GLU A 106 -9.37 0.40 17.12
C GLU A 106 -9.98 -0.87 16.53
N TYR A 107 -9.24 -1.47 15.59
CA TYR A 107 -9.71 -2.60 14.80
C TYR A 107 -9.90 -3.85 15.66
N LYS A 108 -11.08 -4.47 15.58
CA LYS A 108 -11.47 -5.60 16.44
C LYS A 108 -11.73 -6.90 15.69
N GLN A 109 -11.62 -6.90 14.35
CA GLN A 109 -11.84 -8.12 13.58
C GLN A 109 -10.61 -9.04 13.66
N ASP A 110 -10.80 -10.30 13.24
CA ASP A 110 -9.80 -11.34 13.40
C ASP A 110 -8.75 -11.37 12.30
N TYR A 111 -8.92 -10.62 11.23
CA TYR A 111 -8.01 -10.66 10.09
C TYR A 111 -8.03 -9.36 9.29
N ILE A 112 -7.01 -9.23 8.46
CA ILE A 112 -6.89 -8.12 7.51
C ILE A 112 -6.63 -8.70 6.12
N MET A 113 -6.88 -7.88 5.10
CA MET A 113 -6.75 -8.30 3.69
C MET A 113 -5.85 -7.33 2.92
N LEU A 114 -5.22 -7.86 1.88
CA LEU A 114 -4.59 -7.05 0.85
C LEU A 114 -4.77 -7.73 -0.51
N ALA A 115 -4.54 -6.96 -1.57
CA ALA A 115 -4.48 -7.47 -2.92
C ALA A 115 -3.12 -7.13 -3.54
N VAL A 116 -2.55 -8.04 -4.31
CA VAL A 116 -1.25 -7.86 -4.94
C VAL A 116 -1.29 -8.46 -6.34
N ALA A 117 -0.66 -7.78 -7.31
CA ALA A 117 -0.55 -8.34 -8.67
C ALA A 117 0.24 -9.64 -8.62
N SER A 118 -0.26 -10.66 -9.31
CA SER A 118 0.33 -12.00 -9.23
C SER A 118 1.76 -12.07 -9.78
N PHE A 119 2.16 -11.13 -10.64
CA PHE A 119 3.54 -11.08 -11.14
C PHE A 119 4.53 -10.59 -10.08
N ASN A 120 4.06 -9.94 -9.02
CA ASN A 120 4.92 -9.33 -8.01
C ASN A 120 5.37 -10.36 -6.96
N LYS A 121 6.22 -11.29 -7.38
CA LYS A 121 6.68 -12.40 -6.54
C LYS A 121 7.46 -11.92 -5.32
N ARG A 122 8.20 -10.82 -5.46
CA ARG A 122 8.95 -10.22 -4.37
C ARG A 122 8.05 -9.78 -3.22
N ALA A 123 6.99 -9.07 -3.53
CA ALA A 123 6.03 -8.63 -2.53
C ALA A 123 5.27 -9.80 -1.90
N ILE A 124 4.81 -10.74 -2.71
CA ILE A 124 4.10 -11.92 -2.24
C ILE A 124 4.93 -12.66 -1.19
N LYS A 125 6.21 -12.82 -1.44
CA LYS A 125 7.12 -13.51 -0.51
C LYS A 125 7.22 -12.75 0.82
N VAL A 126 7.32 -11.42 0.78
CA VAL A 126 7.31 -10.59 1.99
C VAL A 126 6.02 -10.81 2.77
N TYR A 127 4.89 -10.80 2.10
CA TYR A 127 3.59 -10.98 2.75
C TYR A 127 3.45 -12.37 3.37
N GLU A 128 3.88 -13.40 2.66
CA GLU A 128 3.87 -14.76 3.19
C GLU A 128 4.75 -14.88 4.45
N ASN A 129 5.91 -14.25 4.45
CA ASN A 129 6.82 -14.26 5.61
C ASN A 129 6.22 -13.57 6.83
N ILE A 130 5.31 -12.63 6.63
CA ILE A 130 4.62 -11.93 7.71
C ILE A 130 3.41 -12.73 8.22
N GLY A 131 2.93 -13.70 7.45
CA GLY A 131 1.80 -14.53 7.82
C GLY A 131 0.56 -14.37 6.96
N PHE A 132 0.67 -13.67 5.84
CA PHE A 132 -0.42 -13.62 4.87
C PHE A 132 -0.52 -14.94 4.12
N GLN A 133 -1.75 -15.37 3.84
CA GLN A 133 -2.05 -16.59 3.12
C GLN A 133 -2.88 -16.28 1.88
N PHE A 134 -2.67 -17.05 0.83
CA PHE A 134 -3.45 -16.94 -0.40
C PHE A 134 -4.93 -17.22 -0.12
N VAL A 135 -5.81 -16.39 -0.69
CA VAL A 135 -7.27 -16.58 -0.61
C VAL A 135 -7.81 -16.96 -1.98
N GLU A 136 -7.63 -16.07 -2.98
CA GLU A 136 -8.12 -16.35 -4.34
C GLU A 136 -7.41 -15.48 -5.36
N LYS A 137 -7.45 -15.89 -6.62
CA LYS A 137 -7.03 -15.09 -7.77
C LYS A 137 -8.26 -14.45 -8.40
N TYR A 138 -8.06 -13.26 -8.96
CA TYR A 138 -9.12 -12.59 -9.71
C TYR A 138 -8.51 -11.68 -10.76
N MET A 139 -9.32 -11.30 -11.75
CA MET A 139 -8.90 -10.38 -12.80
C MET A 139 -9.38 -8.97 -12.47
N GLN A 140 -8.51 -8.00 -12.60
CA GLN A 140 -8.84 -6.61 -12.35
C GLN A 140 -8.53 -5.77 -13.58
N LYS A 141 -9.46 -4.90 -13.96
CA LYS A 141 -9.24 -3.92 -15.02
C LYS A 141 -8.50 -2.73 -14.43
N THR A 142 -7.30 -2.49 -14.92
CA THR A 142 -6.43 -1.40 -14.49
C THR A 142 -5.36 -1.17 -15.55
N ASN A 143 -4.74 0.02 -15.55
CA ASN A 143 -3.63 0.34 -16.45
C ASN A 143 -3.93 0.04 -17.94
N GLY A 144 -5.18 0.22 -18.36
CA GLY A 144 -5.58 0.01 -19.74
C GLY A 144 -5.75 -1.45 -20.18
N GLY A 145 -5.77 -2.39 -19.24
CA GLY A 145 -5.90 -3.82 -19.53
C GLY A 145 -6.52 -4.60 -18.39
N GLU A 146 -6.44 -5.92 -18.49
CA GLU A 146 -6.87 -6.83 -17.43
C GLU A 146 -5.64 -7.55 -16.90
N PHE A 147 -5.48 -7.56 -15.57
CA PHE A 147 -4.34 -8.16 -14.90
C PHE A 147 -4.80 -9.06 -13.77
N GLU A 148 -4.06 -10.16 -13.58
CA GLU A 148 -4.35 -11.08 -12.49
C GLU A 148 -3.82 -10.53 -11.17
N PHE A 149 -4.68 -10.55 -10.15
CA PHE A 149 -4.34 -10.19 -8.77
C PHE A 149 -4.61 -11.36 -7.85
N ILE A 150 -3.97 -11.33 -6.71
CA ILE A 150 -4.15 -12.30 -5.62
C ILE A 150 -4.66 -11.56 -4.41
N LYS A 151 -5.73 -12.08 -3.80
CA LYS A 151 -6.18 -11.63 -2.47
C LYS A 151 -5.44 -12.44 -1.43
N MET A 152 -4.92 -11.78 -0.41
CA MET A 152 -4.23 -12.42 0.69
C MET A 152 -4.81 -11.97 2.02
N LYS A 153 -4.78 -12.87 3.00
CA LYS A 153 -5.40 -12.70 4.31
C LYS A 153 -4.38 -12.99 5.40
N LYS A 154 -4.32 -12.14 6.41
CA LYS A 154 -3.51 -12.36 7.61
C LYS A 154 -4.40 -12.37 8.84
N LEU A 155 -4.28 -13.43 9.63
CA LEU A 155 -4.92 -13.50 10.95
C LEU A 155 -4.18 -12.62 11.94
N ILE A 156 -4.93 -11.95 12.78
CA ILE A 156 -4.38 -11.07 13.82
C ILE A 156 -4.97 -11.36 15.19
#